data_467c7d4666646231acef7405945bea96
#
_entry.id   467c7d4666646231acef7405945bea96
#
_cell.length_a   1.000
_cell.length_b   1.000
_cell.length_c   1.000
_cell.angle_alpha   90.00
_cell.angle_beta   90.00
_cell.angle_gamma   90.00
#
_symmetry.space_group_name_H-M   'P 1'
#
loop_
_entity.id
_entity.type
_entity.pdbx_description
1 polymer ?
#
loop_
_entity_poly.entity_id
_entity_poly.type
_entity_poly.pdbx_seq_one_letter_code
_entity_poly.pdbx_strand_id
1 'polypeptide(L)'
;MDKYISFNQFTFQYDAQAEATLKDISFDIAKGEKVLILGPSGSGKSTLAQCLNGIIPNIHKGQAQGQVRIAGQNIFKQSIYDKSQLVSTVLQDPDGQFIGLTVAEDLAFALENDCADQSEMKDKVALWAERLDLTSLLNHRPQDLSGGQKQRVSLAGVLIDESPILLFDEPLANLDPKSGQETIDLIDKIHKEVGATTIIIEHRLEDVLYRPVDRILLVNDGELLFNGSPDELLSSTLLLENGIREPLYVTVLRQLGFDTRSAQNLSQLDALDLSDLALPDRVLKDKKDSSSDSILKVEGLSVSYGDNPAIIEDLSFSLKKGERLAIVGKNGAGKSTLAKALCGFVPSQGKLTYKDLDISQDSISERSERIGFVLQNPNQMISQTMIFDEVALGLRLRGIEEAEVEERVHEVLKTCGLYSFRKWPISALSFGQKKRVTIASILVLKPEIIILDEPTAGQDYKTYTDIMNFLDSLQKQGHTIVMITHDMQLMLEYSDRCLVVVEGKIIADDNPVTILNQKDLLESANLKQTSLYTLGQKLSSDPVEVTQYYIEKGGPNV
;
A
#
# COMPACT_ATOMS: atom_id res chain seq x y z
N MET A 1 -24.34 23.99 10.49
CA MET A 1 -24.29 22.58 10.85
C MET A 1 -23.73 22.49 12.27
N ASP A 2 -24.29 21.63 13.11
CA ASP A 2 -23.78 21.47 14.48
C ASP A 2 -22.40 20.83 14.43
N LYS A 3 -21.42 21.52 15.05
CA LYS A 3 -20.03 21.05 15.17
C LYS A 3 -20.00 19.83 16.09
N TYR A 4 -19.79 18.65 15.54
CA TYR A 4 -19.76 17.40 16.32
C TYR A 4 -18.37 17.09 16.83
N ILE A 5 -17.36 17.23 15.97
CA ILE A 5 -15.93 17.19 16.33
C ILE A 5 -15.35 18.54 16.04
N SER A 6 -14.54 19.09 16.95
CA SER A 6 -13.83 20.35 16.69
C SER A 6 -12.42 20.33 17.25
N PHE A 7 -11.47 20.73 16.44
CA PHE A 7 -10.12 21.12 16.81
C PHE A 7 -10.04 22.64 16.76
N ASN A 8 -9.50 23.26 17.78
CA ASN A 8 -9.38 24.72 17.86
C ASN A 8 -7.99 25.11 18.32
N GLN A 9 -7.19 25.64 17.40
CA GLN A 9 -5.79 26.03 17.60
C GLN A 9 -4.98 24.94 18.32
N PHE A 10 -5.18 23.69 17.90
CA PHE A 10 -4.63 22.54 18.58
C PHE A 10 -3.19 22.26 18.12
N THR A 11 -2.29 22.25 19.10
CA THR A 11 -0.87 21.90 18.92
C THR A 11 -0.53 20.75 19.84
N PHE A 12 0.19 19.75 19.31
CA PHE A 12 0.65 18.60 20.10
C PHE A 12 2.10 18.26 19.81
N GLN A 13 2.88 18.06 20.87
CA GLN A 13 4.27 17.63 20.81
C GLN A 13 4.47 16.42 21.71
N TYR A 14 4.99 15.32 21.16
CA TYR A 14 5.39 14.16 21.96
C TYR A 14 6.57 14.52 22.87
N ASP A 15 6.60 13.97 24.09
CA ASP A 15 7.71 14.21 25.05
C ASP A 15 9.08 13.77 24.50
N ALA A 16 9.09 12.80 23.58
CA ALA A 16 10.30 12.27 22.95
C ALA A 16 10.78 13.09 21.73
N GLN A 17 10.03 14.11 21.29
CA GLN A 17 10.32 14.89 20.10
C GLN A 17 10.71 16.32 20.44
N ALA A 18 11.62 16.91 19.66
CA ALA A 18 12.04 18.30 19.83
C ALA A 18 11.03 19.31 19.25
N GLU A 19 10.23 18.89 18.28
CA GLU A 19 9.27 19.75 17.59
C GLU A 19 7.84 19.22 17.72
N ALA A 20 6.86 20.12 17.56
CA ALA A 20 5.46 19.77 17.57
C ALA A 20 5.09 18.94 16.34
N THR A 21 4.38 17.82 16.57
CA THR A 21 3.85 16.96 15.52
C THR A 21 2.58 17.52 14.89
N LEU A 22 1.77 18.22 15.65
CA LEU A 22 0.60 18.98 15.18
C LEU A 22 0.78 20.44 15.55
N LYS A 23 0.52 21.36 14.61
CA LYS A 23 0.81 22.79 14.73
C LYS A 23 -0.45 23.59 14.37
N ASP A 24 -1.06 24.23 15.35
CA ASP A 24 -2.21 25.14 15.19
C ASP A 24 -3.36 24.58 14.35
N ILE A 25 -3.69 23.32 14.54
CA ILE A 25 -4.75 22.62 13.80
C ILE A 25 -6.12 23.17 14.19
N SER A 26 -6.90 23.62 13.21
CA SER A 26 -8.26 24.13 13.41
C SER A 26 -9.20 23.66 12.33
N PHE A 27 -10.19 22.83 12.69
CA PHE A 27 -11.29 22.38 11.83
C PHE A 27 -12.46 21.87 12.65
N ASP A 28 -13.61 21.73 11.99
CA ASP A 28 -14.81 21.14 12.56
C ASP A 28 -15.33 20.03 11.65
N ILE A 29 -15.91 18.96 12.19
CA ILE A 29 -16.64 17.92 11.46
C ILE A 29 -18.07 17.89 11.97
N ALA A 30 -19.03 17.85 11.05
CA ALA A 30 -20.45 17.75 11.38
C ALA A 30 -20.84 16.30 11.74
N LYS A 31 -21.94 16.14 12.48
CA LYS A 31 -22.47 14.80 12.79
C LYS A 31 -22.93 14.12 11.50
N GLY A 32 -22.55 12.86 11.32
CA GLY A 32 -22.87 12.05 10.14
C GLY A 32 -22.10 12.42 8.88
N GLU A 33 -21.05 13.24 8.98
CA GLU A 33 -20.18 13.60 7.85
C GLU A 33 -19.14 12.50 7.60
N LYS A 34 -18.83 12.24 6.32
CA LYS A 34 -17.79 11.32 5.89
C LYS A 34 -16.56 12.10 5.43
N VAL A 35 -15.49 12.04 6.20
CA VAL A 35 -14.29 12.87 6.02
C VAL A 35 -13.08 12.00 5.72
N LEU A 36 -12.31 12.38 4.70
CA LEU A 36 -10.99 11.82 4.42
C LEU A 36 -9.90 12.73 4.99
N ILE A 37 -9.03 12.18 5.84
CA ILE A 37 -7.78 12.83 6.25
C ILE A 37 -6.65 12.31 5.36
N LEU A 38 -6.10 13.18 4.54
CA LEU A 38 -5.10 12.88 3.53
C LEU A 38 -3.77 13.56 3.89
N GLY A 39 -2.66 12.99 3.47
CA GLY A 39 -1.33 13.59 3.64
C GLY A 39 -0.20 12.57 3.51
N PRO A 40 1.05 13.00 3.34
CA PRO A 40 2.20 12.10 3.26
C PRO A 40 2.47 11.39 4.60
N SER A 41 3.34 10.40 4.58
CA SER A 41 3.77 9.70 5.80
C SER A 41 4.47 10.67 6.76
N GLY A 42 4.17 10.54 8.06
CA GLY A 42 4.74 11.44 9.07
C GLY A 42 4.10 12.82 9.15
N SER A 43 3.06 13.13 8.37
CA SER A 43 2.40 14.44 8.37
C SER A 43 1.56 14.74 9.62
N GLY A 44 1.35 13.75 10.51
CA GLY A 44 0.56 13.92 11.73
C GLY A 44 -0.85 13.29 11.71
N LYS A 45 -1.26 12.63 10.62
CA LYS A 45 -2.61 12.02 10.48
C LYS A 45 -2.95 11.04 11.61
N SER A 46 -2.07 10.06 11.85
CA SER A 46 -2.29 9.08 12.94
C SER A 46 -2.25 9.74 14.32
N THR A 47 -1.50 10.85 14.49
CA THR A 47 -1.53 11.65 15.73
C THR A 47 -2.89 12.31 15.92
N LEU A 48 -3.53 12.84 14.86
CA LEU A 48 -4.91 13.34 14.91
C LEU A 48 -5.90 12.24 15.30
N ALA A 49 -5.77 11.06 14.71
CA ALA A 49 -6.57 9.88 15.07
C ALA A 49 -6.41 9.52 16.55
N GLN A 50 -5.17 9.46 17.03
CA GLN A 50 -4.85 9.11 18.40
C GLN A 50 -5.35 10.15 19.42
N CYS A 51 -5.50 11.40 19.02
CA CYS A 51 -6.18 12.39 19.85
C CYS A 51 -7.67 12.08 19.99
N LEU A 52 -8.33 11.63 18.92
CA LEU A 52 -9.77 11.32 18.93
C LEU A 52 -10.09 10.05 19.71
N ASN A 53 -9.34 8.96 19.50
CA ASN A 53 -9.60 7.68 20.15
C ASN A 53 -9.01 7.55 21.56
N GLY A 54 -8.28 8.56 22.04
CA GLY A 54 -7.79 8.62 23.41
C GLY A 54 -6.46 7.94 23.68
N ILE A 55 -5.77 7.41 22.67
CA ILE A 55 -4.38 6.96 22.83
C ILE A 55 -3.51 8.14 23.30
N ILE A 56 -3.76 9.32 22.76
CA ILE A 56 -3.21 10.58 23.28
C ILE A 56 -4.26 11.24 24.20
N PRO A 57 -3.90 11.64 25.40
CA PRO A 57 -2.59 11.58 26.07
C PRO A 57 -2.40 10.38 26.99
N ASN A 58 -3.30 9.37 26.95
CA ASN A 58 -3.32 8.30 27.96
C ASN A 58 -2.13 7.34 27.85
N ILE A 59 -1.81 6.91 26.63
CA ILE A 59 -0.69 6.00 26.32
C ILE A 59 0.51 6.80 25.84
N HIS A 60 0.32 7.61 24.82
CA HIS A 60 1.36 8.49 24.27
C HIS A 60 1.29 9.86 24.94
N LYS A 61 2.31 10.14 25.76
CA LYS A 61 2.42 11.39 26.51
C LYS A 61 3.04 12.48 25.66
N GLY A 62 2.64 13.72 25.96
CA GLY A 62 3.13 14.91 25.29
C GLY A 62 2.44 16.18 25.80
N GLN A 63 2.85 17.29 25.24
CA GLN A 63 2.30 18.60 25.56
C GLN A 63 1.23 18.97 24.53
N ALA A 64 0.02 19.25 25.03
CA ALA A 64 -1.11 19.68 24.21
C ALA A 64 -1.49 21.13 24.54
N GLN A 65 -1.71 21.93 23.50
CA GLN A 65 -2.25 23.29 23.58
C GLN A 65 -3.49 23.39 22.69
N GLY A 66 -4.39 24.31 22.99
CA GLY A 66 -5.66 24.46 22.30
C GLY A 66 -6.73 23.52 22.85
N GLN A 67 -7.73 23.18 22.04
CA GLN A 67 -8.87 22.37 22.47
C GLN A 67 -9.30 21.37 21.39
N VAL A 68 -9.62 20.16 21.83
CA VAL A 68 -10.31 19.15 20.98
C VAL A 68 -11.60 18.77 21.69
N ARG A 69 -12.73 18.84 20.97
CA ARG A 69 -14.06 18.54 21.51
C ARG A 69 -14.78 17.54 20.64
N ILE A 70 -15.50 16.62 21.28
CA ILE A 70 -16.49 15.73 20.65
C ILE A 70 -17.83 15.98 21.35
N ALA A 71 -18.89 16.18 20.59
CA ALA A 71 -20.23 16.51 21.11
C ALA A 71 -20.21 17.67 22.14
N GLY A 72 -19.36 18.69 21.90
CA GLY A 72 -19.18 19.85 22.79
C GLY A 72 -18.30 19.60 24.01
N GLN A 73 -17.92 18.37 24.32
CA GLN A 73 -17.11 18.04 25.50
C GLN A 73 -15.62 17.97 25.14
N ASN A 74 -14.76 18.49 26.03
CA ASN A 74 -13.31 18.43 25.86
C ASN A 74 -12.80 17.02 26.13
N ILE A 75 -12.29 16.34 25.07
CA ILE A 75 -11.87 14.93 25.13
C ILE A 75 -10.63 14.69 25.99
N PHE A 76 -9.77 15.70 26.21
CA PHE A 76 -8.59 15.55 27.08
C PHE A 76 -8.94 15.49 28.58
N LYS A 77 -10.20 15.74 28.93
CA LYS A 77 -10.71 15.62 30.32
C LYS A 77 -11.48 14.34 30.56
N GLN A 78 -11.72 13.54 29.48
CA GLN A 78 -12.45 12.27 29.56
C GLN A 78 -11.50 11.11 29.81
N SER A 79 -12.00 10.06 30.45
CA SER A 79 -11.29 8.79 30.57
C SER A 79 -11.18 8.10 29.21
N ILE A 80 -10.29 7.10 29.08
CA ILE A 80 -10.19 6.29 27.86
C ILE A 80 -11.48 5.51 27.60
N TYR A 81 -12.16 5.07 28.66
CA TYR A 81 -13.45 4.41 28.59
C TYR A 81 -14.55 5.32 28.02
N ASP A 82 -14.69 6.57 28.54
CA ASP A 82 -15.68 7.52 28.00
C ASP A 82 -15.44 7.81 26.50
N LYS A 83 -14.19 7.81 26.08
CA LYS A 83 -13.82 8.02 24.67
C LYS A 83 -14.12 6.80 23.81
N SER A 84 -13.92 5.57 24.30
CA SER A 84 -14.25 4.34 23.56
C SER A 84 -15.74 4.25 23.23
N GLN A 85 -16.60 4.80 24.09
CA GLN A 85 -18.05 4.89 23.82
C GLN A 85 -18.40 5.92 22.71
N LEU A 86 -17.48 6.81 22.37
CA LEU A 86 -17.70 7.84 21.35
C LEU A 86 -17.02 7.51 20.02
N VAL A 87 -15.86 6.86 20.07
CA VAL A 87 -15.01 6.63 18.90
C VAL A 87 -14.54 5.19 18.86
N SER A 88 -15.00 4.44 17.88
CA SER A 88 -14.48 3.13 17.56
C SER A 88 -13.47 3.21 16.42
N THR A 89 -12.36 2.49 16.55
CA THR A 89 -11.22 2.58 15.62
C THR A 89 -10.89 1.24 14.99
N VAL A 90 -10.85 1.18 13.66
CA VAL A 90 -10.23 0.09 12.90
C VAL A 90 -8.77 0.45 12.66
N LEU A 91 -7.86 -0.37 13.18
CA LEU A 91 -6.42 -0.15 13.09
C LEU A 91 -5.85 -0.59 11.73
N GLN A 92 -4.69 -0.05 11.37
CA GLN A 92 -3.95 -0.39 10.16
C GLN A 92 -3.57 -1.88 10.08
N ASP A 93 -3.22 -2.49 11.21
CA ASP A 93 -2.90 -3.91 11.32
C ASP A 93 -4.02 -4.67 12.06
N PRO A 94 -4.90 -5.39 11.34
CA PRO A 94 -5.96 -6.17 11.96
C PRO A 94 -5.45 -7.27 12.89
N ASP A 95 -4.30 -7.88 12.58
CA ASP A 95 -3.73 -8.96 13.41
C ASP A 95 -3.35 -8.48 14.82
N GLY A 96 -2.94 -7.23 14.94
CA GLY A 96 -2.66 -6.59 16.24
C GLY A 96 -3.92 -6.23 17.05
N GLN A 97 -5.10 -6.34 16.45
CA GLN A 97 -6.38 -5.99 17.08
C GLN A 97 -7.09 -7.21 17.68
N PHE A 98 -6.81 -8.43 17.19
CA PHE A 98 -7.50 -9.64 17.64
C PHE A 98 -7.08 -10.10 19.04
N ILE A 99 -8.07 -10.28 19.90
CA ILE A 99 -7.92 -10.72 21.30
C ILE A 99 -8.60 -12.08 21.52
N GLY A 100 -9.74 -12.32 20.86
CA GLY A 100 -10.50 -13.55 20.94
C GLY A 100 -9.77 -14.77 20.35
N LEU A 101 -10.01 -15.94 20.92
CA LEU A 101 -9.53 -17.21 20.37
C LEU A 101 -10.34 -17.65 19.15
N THR A 102 -11.58 -17.21 19.07
CA THR A 102 -12.49 -17.41 17.95
C THR A 102 -13.03 -16.06 17.46
N VAL A 103 -13.54 -16.03 16.22
CA VAL A 103 -14.21 -14.84 15.67
C VAL A 103 -15.37 -14.42 16.57
N ALA A 104 -16.16 -15.36 17.07
CA ALA A 104 -17.30 -15.06 17.95
C ALA A 104 -16.87 -14.38 19.25
N GLU A 105 -15.80 -14.86 19.88
CA GLU A 105 -15.23 -14.27 21.10
C GLU A 105 -14.62 -12.89 20.82
N ASP A 106 -13.98 -12.71 19.67
CA ASP A 106 -13.39 -11.44 19.29
C ASP A 106 -14.47 -10.36 19.08
N LEU A 107 -15.56 -10.71 18.40
CA LEU A 107 -16.71 -9.83 18.25
C LEU A 107 -17.39 -9.49 19.58
N ALA A 108 -17.48 -10.46 20.51
CA ALA A 108 -18.11 -10.26 21.80
C ALA A 108 -17.28 -9.41 22.77
N PHE A 109 -15.97 -9.30 22.54
CA PHE A 109 -15.02 -8.73 23.49
C PHE A 109 -15.37 -7.31 23.97
N ALA A 110 -15.82 -6.44 23.06
CA ALA A 110 -16.22 -5.08 23.41
C ALA A 110 -17.46 -5.08 24.34
N LEU A 111 -18.45 -5.91 24.02
CA LEU A 111 -19.68 -6.03 24.82
C LEU A 111 -19.41 -6.67 26.20
N GLU A 112 -18.43 -7.58 26.28
CA GLU A 112 -17.97 -8.14 27.57
C GLU A 112 -17.36 -7.06 28.46
N ASN A 113 -16.56 -6.14 27.89
CA ASN A 113 -16.00 -5.02 28.63
C ASN A 113 -17.08 -4.05 29.14
N ASP A 114 -18.19 -3.94 28.42
CA ASP A 114 -19.35 -3.12 28.81
C ASP A 114 -20.29 -3.87 29.75
N CYS A 115 -19.97 -5.11 30.14
CA CYS A 115 -20.79 -5.96 30.99
C CYS A 115 -22.20 -6.20 30.45
N ALA A 116 -22.36 -6.32 29.13
CA ALA A 116 -23.63 -6.61 28.49
C ALA A 116 -24.16 -8.02 28.85
N ASP A 117 -25.48 -8.21 28.86
CA ASP A 117 -26.06 -9.52 29.13
C ASP A 117 -25.71 -10.54 28.03
N GLN A 118 -25.49 -11.80 28.43
CA GLN A 118 -25.07 -12.87 27.50
C GLN A 118 -26.04 -13.09 26.33
N SER A 119 -27.34 -12.89 26.53
CA SER A 119 -28.34 -12.96 25.47
C SER A 119 -28.14 -11.83 24.45
N GLU A 120 -27.95 -10.60 24.94
CA GLU A 120 -27.70 -9.44 24.09
C GLU A 120 -26.41 -9.58 23.29
N MET A 121 -25.33 -10.06 23.93
CA MET A 121 -24.08 -10.34 23.24
C MET A 121 -24.25 -11.34 22.09
N LYS A 122 -24.94 -12.46 22.33
CA LYS A 122 -25.20 -13.46 21.29
C LYS A 122 -26.01 -12.91 20.12
N ASP A 123 -27.04 -12.11 20.40
CA ASP A 123 -27.90 -11.52 19.39
C ASP A 123 -27.12 -10.49 18.53
N LYS A 124 -26.33 -9.63 19.16
CA LYS A 124 -25.46 -8.65 18.45
C LYS A 124 -24.37 -9.33 17.62
N VAL A 125 -23.69 -10.34 18.19
CA VAL A 125 -22.67 -11.12 17.46
C VAL A 125 -23.30 -11.80 16.23
N ALA A 126 -24.45 -12.42 16.37
CA ALA A 126 -25.15 -13.06 15.24
C ALA A 126 -25.54 -12.04 14.15
N LEU A 127 -26.08 -10.87 14.56
CA LEU A 127 -26.47 -9.79 13.66
C LEU A 127 -25.29 -9.26 12.85
N TRP A 128 -24.18 -8.93 13.50
CA TRP A 128 -23.01 -8.37 12.81
C TRP A 128 -22.26 -9.42 12.00
N ALA A 129 -22.25 -10.68 12.45
CA ALA A 129 -21.72 -11.79 11.66
C ALA A 129 -22.51 -12.02 10.36
N GLU A 130 -23.84 -11.91 10.39
CA GLU A 130 -24.67 -12.00 9.20
C GLU A 130 -24.43 -10.82 8.25
N ARG A 131 -24.42 -9.58 8.75
CA ARG A 131 -24.20 -8.35 7.96
C ARG A 131 -22.87 -8.32 7.22
N LEU A 132 -21.85 -8.97 7.78
CA LEU A 132 -20.47 -8.96 7.27
C LEU A 132 -20.03 -10.32 6.68
N ASP A 133 -20.96 -11.24 6.41
CA ASP A 133 -20.69 -12.58 5.86
C ASP A 133 -19.68 -13.39 6.67
N LEU A 134 -19.78 -13.32 8.01
CA LEU A 134 -18.90 -14.01 8.95
C LEU A 134 -19.53 -15.22 9.64
N THR A 135 -20.81 -15.49 9.41
CA THR A 135 -21.58 -16.53 10.13
C THR A 135 -20.90 -17.90 10.09
N SER A 136 -20.37 -18.30 8.94
CA SER A 136 -19.65 -19.58 8.79
C SER A 136 -18.29 -19.60 9.46
N LEU A 137 -17.74 -18.43 9.83
CA LEU A 137 -16.40 -18.25 10.36
C LEU A 137 -16.37 -18.06 11.88
N LEU A 138 -17.52 -17.96 12.55
CA LEU A 138 -17.63 -17.65 13.98
C LEU A 138 -16.77 -18.54 14.89
N ASN A 139 -16.61 -19.82 14.52
CA ASN A 139 -15.81 -20.78 15.29
C ASN A 139 -14.35 -20.90 14.83
N HIS A 140 -13.93 -20.13 13.82
CA HIS A 140 -12.55 -20.12 13.35
C HIS A 140 -11.69 -19.19 14.19
N ARG A 141 -10.38 -19.44 14.18
CA ARG A 141 -9.41 -18.51 14.77
C ARG A 141 -9.21 -17.33 13.83
N PRO A 142 -9.21 -16.07 14.32
CA PRO A 142 -8.95 -14.92 13.47
C PRO A 142 -7.63 -15.03 12.68
N GLN A 143 -6.59 -15.63 13.25
CA GLN A 143 -5.29 -15.80 12.62
C GLN A 143 -5.30 -16.70 11.37
N ASP A 144 -6.24 -17.65 11.30
CA ASP A 144 -6.37 -18.60 10.19
C ASP A 144 -7.14 -18.04 8.98
N LEU A 145 -7.69 -16.83 9.11
CA LEU A 145 -8.50 -16.19 8.11
C LEU A 145 -7.66 -15.48 7.03
N SER A 146 -8.24 -15.32 5.83
CA SER A 146 -7.65 -14.48 4.78
C SER A 146 -7.65 -12.99 5.18
N GLY A 147 -6.79 -12.17 4.55
CA GLY A 147 -6.69 -10.74 4.86
C GLY A 147 -8.04 -10.01 4.78
N GLY A 148 -8.85 -10.24 3.74
CA GLY A 148 -10.18 -9.64 3.63
C GLY A 148 -11.18 -10.15 4.68
N GLN A 149 -11.08 -11.43 5.10
CA GLN A 149 -11.89 -11.97 6.19
C GLN A 149 -11.49 -11.34 7.53
N LYS A 150 -10.18 -11.23 7.80
CA LYS A 150 -9.64 -10.54 8.98
C LYS A 150 -10.13 -9.11 9.09
N GLN A 151 -10.12 -8.38 7.97
CA GLN A 151 -10.64 -7.02 7.93
C GLN A 151 -12.12 -6.95 8.28
N ARG A 152 -12.94 -7.87 7.76
CA ARG A 152 -14.36 -7.94 8.10
C ARG A 152 -14.59 -8.27 9.58
N VAL A 153 -13.78 -9.17 10.16
CA VAL A 153 -13.85 -9.47 11.60
C VAL A 153 -13.48 -8.24 12.44
N SER A 154 -12.36 -7.58 12.13
CA SER A 154 -11.95 -6.35 12.80
C SER A 154 -13.03 -5.26 12.71
N LEU A 155 -13.63 -5.11 11.54
CA LEU A 155 -14.73 -4.17 11.32
C LEU A 155 -15.97 -4.56 12.14
N ALA A 156 -16.35 -5.84 12.20
CA ALA A 156 -17.47 -6.30 13.01
C ALA A 156 -17.29 -6.00 14.50
N GLY A 157 -16.08 -6.28 15.02
CA GLY A 157 -15.72 -5.99 16.42
C GLY A 157 -15.76 -4.51 16.77
N VAL A 158 -15.50 -3.63 15.78
CA VAL A 158 -15.60 -2.17 15.96
C VAL A 158 -17.03 -1.66 15.86
N LEU A 159 -17.85 -2.27 15.00
CA LEU A 159 -19.22 -1.83 14.75
C LEU A 159 -20.22 -2.30 15.81
N ILE A 160 -19.91 -3.38 16.52
CA ILE A 160 -20.81 -3.97 17.51
C ILE A 160 -21.13 -3.04 18.67
N ASP A 161 -20.24 -2.07 18.96
CA ASP A 161 -20.41 -1.03 19.99
C ASP A 161 -21.36 0.09 19.54
N GLU A 162 -21.71 0.16 18.26
CA GLU A 162 -22.59 1.21 17.71
C GLU A 162 -22.13 2.64 18.03
N SER A 163 -20.82 2.86 18.09
CA SER A 163 -20.23 4.16 18.40
C SER A 163 -20.60 5.22 17.35
N PRO A 164 -20.88 6.45 17.77
CA PRO A 164 -21.31 7.52 16.85
C PRO A 164 -20.21 8.05 15.92
N ILE A 165 -18.95 7.70 16.16
CA ILE A 165 -17.79 8.04 15.33
C ILE A 165 -17.03 6.77 14.97
N LEU A 166 -16.85 6.53 13.69
CA LEU A 166 -16.05 5.45 13.15
C LEU A 166 -14.76 6.01 12.56
N LEU A 167 -13.62 5.55 13.07
CA LEU A 167 -12.30 5.97 12.63
C LEU A 167 -11.60 4.81 11.96
N PHE A 168 -11.18 4.98 10.70
CA PHE A 168 -10.44 4.00 9.91
C PHE A 168 -9.03 4.53 9.67
N ASP A 169 -8.03 3.88 10.26
CA ASP A 169 -6.62 4.27 10.10
C ASP A 169 -5.96 3.34 9.08
N GLU A 170 -5.76 3.84 7.86
CA GLU A 170 -5.22 3.15 6.69
C GLU A 170 -5.90 1.79 6.40
N PRO A 171 -7.25 1.75 6.23
CA PRO A 171 -8.00 0.51 6.09
C PRO A 171 -7.67 -0.28 4.81
N LEU A 172 -6.95 0.31 3.87
CA LEU A 172 -6.54 -0.32 2.62
C LEU A 172 -5.13 -0.92 2.66
N ALA A 173 -4.42 -0.78 3.77
CA ALA A 173 -3.06 -1.31 3.90
C ALA A 173 -3.02 -2.84 3.71
N ASN A 174 -2.04 -3.32 2.97
CA ASN A 174 -1.79 -4.76 2.72
C ASN A 174 -2.94 -5.54 2.01
N LEU A 175 -3.97 -4.84 1.51
CA LEU A 175 -5.05 -5.47 0.74
C LEU A 175 -4.70 -5.50 -0.76
N ASP A 176 -5.11 -6.59 -1.43
CA ASP A 176 -5.13 -6.58 -2.89
C ASP A 176 -6.18 -5.58 -3.42
N PRO A 177 -6.08 -5.14 -4.68
CA PRO A 177 -6.91 -4.06 -5.21
C PRO A 177 -8.42 -4.29 -5.10
N LYS A 178 -8.87 -5.54 -5.31
CA LYS A 178 -10.29 -5.90 -5.21
C LYS A 178 -10.77 -5.90 -3.77
N SER A 179 -10.00 -6.51 -2.86
CA SER A 179 -10.32 -6.48 -1.42
C SER A 179 -10.33 -5.05 -0.87
N GLY A 180 -9.44 -4.18 -1.36
CA GLY A 180 -9.45 -2.76 -1.02
C GLY A 180 -10.73 -2.07 -1.48
N GLN A 181 -11.19 -2.33 -2.69
CA GLN A 181 -12.43 -1.80 -3.24
C GLN A 181 -13.66 -2.27 -2.44
N GLU A 182 -13.73 -3.59 -2.14
CA GLU A 182 -14.77 -4.18 -1.30
C GLU A 182 -14.80 -3.55 0.11
N THR A 183 -13.64 -3.20 0.66
CA THR A 183 -13.54 -2.51 1.96
C THR A 183 -14.12 -1.10 1.90
N ILE A 184 -13.83 -0.32 0.85
CA ILE A 184 -14.42 1.02 0.68
C ILE A 184 -15.94 0.93 0.45
N ASP A 185 -16.41 -0.06 -0.32
CA ASP A 185 -17.84 -0.34 -0.49
C ASP A 185 -18.52 -0.63 0.84
N LEU A 186 -17.88 -1.44 1.68
CA LEU A 186 -18.38 -1.81 2.99
C LEU A 186 -18.43 -0.60 3.94
N ILE A 187 -17.37 0.20 3.98
CA ILE A 187 -17.34 1.46 4.77
C ILE A 187 -18.47 2.40 4.32
N ASP A 188 -18.69 2.56 3.00
CA ASP A 188 -19.73 3.42 2.46
C ASP A 188 -21.14 2.90 2.81
N LYS A 189 -21.37 1.59 2.70
CA LYS A 189 -22.61 0.94 3.10
C LYS A 189 -22.92 1.17 4.59
N ILE A 190 -21.94 0.92 5.45
CA ILE A 190 -22.08 1.10 6.90
C ILE A 190 -22.34 2.56 7.26
N HIS A 191 -21.57 3.50 6.67
CA HIS A 191 -21.79 4.92 6.87
C HIS A 191 -23.26 5.32 6.58
N LYS A 192 -23.82 4.84 5.47
CA LYS A 192 -25.23 5.11 5.08
C LYS A 192 -26.24 4.43 5.97
N GLU A 193 -25.99 3.21 6.42
CA GLU A 193 -26.93 2.44 7.25
C GLU A 193 -26.94 2.91 8.70
N VAL A 194 -25.78 3.18 9.28
CA VAL A 194 -25.64 3.56 10.70
C VAL A 194 -25.77 5.07 10.90
N GLY A 195 -25.44 5.86 9.88
CA GLY A 195 -25.42 7.33 9.98
C GLY A 195 -24.34 7.89 10.93
N ALA A 196 -23.31 7.10 11.22
CA ALA A 196 -22.18 7.50 12.05
C ALA A 196 -21.29 8.51 11.33
N THR A 197 -20.66 9.39 12.09
CA THR A 197 -19.59 10.26 11.59
C THR A 197 -18.40 9.36 11.22
N THR A 198 -17.98 9.39 9.96
CA THR A 198 -16.95 8.48 9.46
C THR A 198 -15.68 9.25 9.10
N ILE A 199 -14.55 8.88 9.70
CA ILE A 199 -13.25 9.47 9.42
C ILE A 199 -12.36 8.37 8.82
N ILE A 200 -11.86 8.61 7.61
CA ILE A 200 -10.94 7.71 6.92
C ILE A 200 -9.57 8.40 6.84
N ILE A 201 -8.53 7.76 7.32
CA ILE A 201 -7.15 8.21 7.14
C ILE A 201 -6.55 7.34 6.05
N GLU A 202 -6.14 7.94 4.95
CA GLU A 202 -5.53 7.22 3.83
C GLU A 202 -4.58 8.12 3.03
N HIS A 203 -3.67 7.49 2.29
CA HIS A 203 -2.79 8.15 1.34
C HIS A 203 -3.15 7.79 -0.11
N ARG A 204 -3.95 6.75 -0.35
CA ARG A 204 -4.43 6.29 -1.66
C ARG A 204 -5.74 6.99 -2.03
N LEU A 205 -5.63 8.26 -2.44
CA LEU A 205 -6.79 9.13 -2.72
C LEU A 205 -7.76 8.53 -3.74
N GLU A 206 -7.26 8.01 -4.88
CA GLU A 206 -8.10 7.45 -5.95
C GLU A 206 -8.90 6.24 -5.49
N ASP A 207 -8.34 5.42 -4.59
CA ASP A 207 -9.04 4.26 -4.05
C ASP A 207 -10.19 4.66 -3.13
N VAL A 208 -9.99 5.68 -2.30
CA VAL A 208 -11.06 6.19 -1.41
C VAL A 208 -12.15 6.91 -2.19
N LEU A 209 -11.79 7.72 -3.21
CA LEU A 209 -12.74 8.46 -4.05
C LEU A 209 -13.57 7.55 -4.98
N TYR A 210 -13.31 6.25 -4.99
CA TYR A 210 -14.21 5.26 -5.59
C TYR A 210 -15.63 5.35 -5.01
N ARG A 211 -15.77 5.80 -3.75
CA ARG A 211 -17.04 6.18 -3.13
C ARG A 211 -17.03 7.64 -2.69
N PRO A 212 -18.18 8.34 -2.73
CA PRO A 212 -18.24 9.74 -2.34
C PRO A 212 -17.75 9.95 -0.90
N VAL A 213 -17.01 11.02 -0.68
CA VAL A 213 -16.70 11.60 0.63
C VAL A 213 -17.17 13.05 0.65
N ASP A 214 -17.62 13.54 1.80
CA ASP A 214 -18.17 14.88 1.90
C ASP A 214 -17.08 15.95 1.94
N ARG A 215 -15.93 15.61 2.55
CA ARG A 215 -14.84 16.55 2.77
C ARG A 215 -13.48 15.87 2.85
N ILE A 216 -12.44 16.60 2.43
CA ILE A 216 -11.04 16.20 2.59
C ILE A 216 -10.33 17.22 3.47
N LEU A 217 -9.57 16.70 4.44
CA LEU A 217 -8.59 17.44 5.22
C LEU A 217 -7.20 17.03 4.77
N LEU A 218 -6.44 17.95 4.17
CA LEU A 218 -5.05 17.70 3.78
C LEU A 218 -4.11 18.19 4.88
N VAL A 219 -3.34 17.29 5.45
CA VAL A 219 -2.38 17.56 6.52
C VAL A 219 -0.97 17.29 6.02
N ASN A 220 -0.06 18.25 6.18
CA ASN A 220 1.36 18.06 5.92
C ASN A 220 2.20 18.83 6.94
N ASP A 221 3.35 18.28 7.35
CA ASP A 221 4.26 18.83 8.36
C ASP A 221 3.57 19.29 9.67
N GLY A 222 2.48 18.61 10.04
CA GLY A 222 1.69 18.91 11.22
C GLY A 222 0.72 20.06 11.05
N GLU A 223 0.56 20.63 9.86
CA GLU A 223 -0.35 21.75 9.56
C GLU A 223 -1.51 21.30 8.68
N LEU A 224 -2.67 21.94 8.83
CA LEU A 224 -3.83 21.73 7.97
C LEU A 224 -3.71 22.66 6.75
N LEU A 225 -3.40 22.09 5.59
CA LEU A 225 -3.19 22.85 4.36
C LEU A 225 -4.47 23.06 3.55
N PHE A 226 -5.44 22.13 3.68
CA PHE A 226 -6.70 22.21 2.97
C PHE A 226 -7.84 21.61 3.80
N ASN A 227 -9.01 22.22 3.66
CA ASN A 227 -10.26 21.79 4.28
C ASN A 227 -11.41 22.16 3.33
N GLY A 228 -11.87 21.24 2.52
CA GLY A 228 -12.87 21.49 1.49
C GLY A 228 -13.40 20.23 0.82
N SER A 229 -14.16 20.42 -0.25
CA SER A 229 -14.71 19.32 -1.04
C SER A 229 -13.63 18.59 -1.86
N PRO A 230 -13.84 17.32 -2.23
CA PRO A 230 -12.94 16.60 -3.13
C PRO A 230 -12.71 17.32 -4.46
N ASP A 231 -13.75 17.92 -5.05
CA ASP A 231 -13.66 18.65 -6.32
C ASP A 231 -12.74 19.87 -6.21
N GLU A 232 -12.83 20.64 -5.12
CA GLU A 232 -11.95 21.77 -4.86
C GLU A 232 -10.49 21.33 -4.74
N LEU A 233 -10.22 20.23 -4.06
CA LEU A 233 -8.86 19.69 -3.95
C LEU A 233 -8.31 19.23 -5.29
N LEU A 234 -9.07 18.44 -6.05
CA LEU A 234 -8.66 17.93 -7.36
C LEU A 234 -8.52 19.02 -8.42
N SER A 235 -9.22 20.14 -8.28
CA SER A 235 -9.06 21.30 -9.15
C SER A 235 -7.78 22.11 -8.88
N SER A 236 -7.20 21.96 -7.70
CA SER A 236 -5.98 22.65 -7.25
C SER A 236 -4.69 21.92 -7.67
N THR A 237 -3.54 22.52 -7.35
CA THR A 237 -2.21 21.89 -7.50
C THR A 237 -1.68 21.30 -6.17
N LEU A 238 -2.46 21.43 -5.09
CA LEU A 238 -2.02 21.08 -3.72
C LEU A 238 -1.55 19.64 -3.56
N LEU A 239 -2.16 18.70 -4.29
CA LEU A 239 -1.74 17.29 -4.23
C LEU A 239 -0.30 17.13 -4.68
N LEU A 240 0.04 17.63 -5.87
CA LEU A 240 1.38 17.53 -6.44
C LEU A 240 2.41 18.30 -5.61
N GLU A 241 2.07 19.51 -5.17
CA GLU A 241 2.93 20.36 -4.32
C GLU A 241 3.28 19.67 -2.98
N ASN A 242 2.40 18.80 -2.48
CA ASN A 242 2.60 18.09 -1.23
C ASN A 242 3.02 16.62 -1.42
N GLY A 243 3.44 16.23 -2.62
CA GLY A 243 3.92 14.88 -2.88
C GLY A 243 2.84 13.81 -2.70
N ILE A 244 1.61 14.13 -3.09
CA ILE A 244 0.46 13.22 -3.09
C ILE A 244 0.05 12.97 -4.54
N ARG A 245 -0.17 11.71 -4.86
CA ARG A 245 -0.58 11.31 -6.21
C ARG A 245 -2.01 11.75 -6.50
N GLU A 246 -2.19 12.40 -7.66
CA GLU A 246 -3.52 12.64 -8.21
C GLU A 246 -4.12 11.34 -8.78
N PRO A 247 -5.46 11.22 -8.85
CA PRO A 247 -6.09 10.16 -9.64
C PRO A 247 -5.61 10.19 -11.09
N LEU A 248 -5.38 8.98 -11.66
CA LEU A 248 -4.81 8.86 -13.02
C LEU A 248 -5.64 9.61 -14.08
N TYR A 249 -6.96 9.53 -13.99
CA TYR A 249 -7.84 10.24 -14.93
C TYR A 249 -7.70 11.76 -14.85
N VAL A 250 -7.48 12.34 -13.65
CA VAL A 250 -7.29 13.79 -13.49
C VAL A 250 -5.99 14.22 -14.17
N THR A 251 -4.93 13.44 -14.02
CA THR A 251 -3.65 13.70 -14.70
C THR A 251 -3.83 13.71 -16.23
N VAL A 252 -4.54 12.72 -16.80
CA VAL A 252 -4.81 12.67 -18.24
C VAL A 252 -5.69 13.84 -18.68
N LEU A 253 -6.74 14.18 -17.94
CA LEU A 253 -7.61 15.31 -18.25
C LEU A 253 -6.81 16.62 -18.32
N ARG A 254 -5.91 16.86 -17.38
CA ARG A 254 -5.00 18.03 -17.41
C ARG A 254 -4.06 18.01 -18.62
N GLN A 255 -3.50 16.84 -18.94
CA GLN A 255 -2.62 16.68 -20.12
C GLN A 255 -3.36 16.93 -21.45
N LEU A 256 -4.66 16.65 -21.49
CA LEU A 256 -5.53 16.94 -22.64
C LEU A 256 -6.02 18.40 -22.68
N GLY A 257 -5.65 19.22 -21.67
CA GLY A 257 -6.05 20.63 -21.60
C GLY A 257 -7.46 20.84 -21.05
N PHE A 258 -8.06 19.84 -20.39
CA PHE A 258 -9.35 19.98 -19.72
C PHE A 258 -9.25 20.97 -18.56
N ASP A 259 -10.19 21.92 -18.50
CA ASP A 259 -10.22 22.91 -17.42
C ASP A 259 -10.79 22.31 -16.13
N THR A 260 -9.91 21.73 -15.31
CA THR A 260 -10.29 21.13 -14.02
C THR A 260 -10.80 22.14 -13.01
N ARG A 261 -10.56 23.47 -13.20
CA ARG A 261 -10.96 24.51 -12.25
C ARG A 261 -12.44 24.86 -12.34
N SER A 262 -13.01 24.73 -13.55
CA SER A 262 -14.43 24.99 -13.80
C SER A 262 -15.28 23.74 -13.77
N ALA A 263 -14.67 22.55 -13.68
CA ALA A 263 -15.36 21.27 -13.71
C ALA A 263 -16.19 21.04 -12.44
N GLN A 264 -17.41 20.58 -12.61
CA GLN A 264 -18.26 20.05 -11.54
C GLN A 264 -18.12 18.54 -11.49
N ASN A 265 -18.22 17.97 -10.31
CA ASN A 265 -18.11 16.52 -10.06
C ASN A 265 -16.76 15.90 -10.50
N LEU A 266 -15.67 16.68 -10.40
CA LEU A 266 -14.34 16.22 -10.81
C LEU A 266 -13.90 14.94 -10.05
N SER A 267 -14.36 14.76 -8.82
CA SER A 267 -14.12 13.58 -8.00
C SER A 267 -14.91 12.32 -8.42
N GLN A 268 -15.89 12.47 -9.32
CA GLN A 268 -16.77 11.40 -9.78
C GLN A 268 -16.66 11.26 -11.31
N LEU A 269 -15.68 10.49 -11.78
CA LEU A 269 -15.40 10.32 -13.20
C LEU A 269 -16.65 9.98 -14.03
N ASP A 270 -17.55 9.14 -13.51
CA ASP A 270 -18.78 8.75 -14.20
C ASP A 270 -19.75 9.92 -14.44
N ALA A 271 -19.71 10.93 -13.57
CA ALA A 271 -20.58 12.12 -13.67
C ALA A 271 -20.00 13.26 -14.52
N LEU A 272 -18.71 13.18 -14.92
CA LEU A 272 -18.07 14.20 -15.73
C LEU A 272 -18.64 14.25 -17.15
N ASP A 273 -18.88 15.44 -17.65
CA ASP A 273 -19.15 15.67 -19.08
C ASP A 273 -17.83 15.89 -19.83
N LEU A 274 -17.50 14.96 -20.71
CA LEU A 274 -16.28 14.94 -21.51
C LEU A 274 -16.57 14.92 -23.01
N SER A 275 -17.79 15.31 -23.42
CA SER A 275 -18.26 15.23 -24.82
C SER A 275 -17.39 16.01 -25.81
N ASP A 276 -16.76 17.10 -25.37
CA ASP A 276 -15.91 17.97 -26.20
C ASP A 276 -14.43 17.58 -26.15
N LEU A 277 -14.07 16.54 -25.42
CA LEU A 277 -12.68 16.12 -25.23
C LEU A 277 -12.37 14.87 -26.04
N ALA A 278 -11.27 14.89 -26.77
CA ALA A 278 -10.80 13.75 -27.54
C ALA A 278 -9.31 13.54 -27.37
N LEU A 279 -8.86 12.29 -27.51
CA LEU A 279 -7.44 12.00 -27.63
C LEU A 279 -6.89 12.59 -28.94
N PRO A 280 -5.66 13.14 -28.93
CA PRO A 280 -5.00 13.57 -30.16
C PRO A 280 -4.79 12.37 -31.10
N ASP A 281 -4.96 12.60 -32.43
CA ASP A 281 -4.66 11.57 -33.43
C ASP A 281 -3.23 11.07 -33.27
N ARG A 282 -3.07 9.75 -33.12
CA ARG A 282 -1.78 9.10 -32.86
C ARG A 282 -1.48 7.98 -33.82
N VAL A 283 -0.23 7.96 -34.25
CA VAL A 283 0.37 6.76 -34.83
C VAL A 283 1.00 6.00 -33.67
N LEU A 284 0.41 4.88 -33.29
CA LEU A 284 0.98 3.96 -32.30
C LEU A 284 2.39 3.57 -32.77
N LYS A 285 3.40 3.94 -32.00
CA LYS A 285 4.75 3.42 -32.25
C LYS A 285 4.80 2.01 -31.68
N ASP A 286 4.85 1.03 -32.55
CA ASP A 286 5.23 -0.33 -32.17
C ASP A 286 6.55 -0.25 -31.39
N LYS A 287 6.53 -0.59 -30.10
CA LYS A 287 7.78 -0.83 -29.37
C LYS A 287 8.48 -1.98 -30.09
N LYS A 288 9.61 -1.69 -30.72
CA LYS A 288 10.47 -2.73 -31.29
C LYS A 288 10.76 -3.74 -30.18
N ASP A 289 10.38 -4.98 -30.42
CA ASP A 289 10.83 -6.12 -29.64
C ASP A 289 12.37 -6.10 -29.66
N SER A 290 12.97 -5.61 -28.60
CA SER A 290 14.40 -5.76 -28.41
C SER A 290 14.62 -7.26 -28.12
N SER A 291 15.18 -7.97 -29.06
CA SER A 291 15.63 -9.36 -28.90
C SER A 291 16.79 -9.38 -27.89
N SER A 292 16.49 -9.21 -26.60
CA SER A 292 17.47 -9.39 -25.54
C SER A 292 17.51 -10.87 -25.16
N ASP A 293 18.73 -11.39 -24.95
CA ASP A 293 18.94 -12.77 -24.54
C ASP A 293 18.26 -13.03 -23.18
N SER A 294 17.69 -14.23 -23.03
CA SER A 294 17.12 -14.66 -21.77
C SER A 294 18.23 -14.82 -20.72
N ILE A 295 18.13 -14.11 -19.58
CA ILE A 295 19.07 -14.24 -18.47
C ILE A 295 18.69 -15.38 -17.52
N LEU A 296 17.39 -15.66 -17.35
CA LEU A 296 16.88 -16.76 -16.53
C LEU A 296 15.73 -17.46 -17.26
N LYS A 297 15.77 -18.79 -17.31
CA LYS A 297 14.65 -19.64 -17.75
C LYS A 297 14.19 -20.51 -16.60
N VAL A 298 12.88 -20.54 -16.40
CA VAL A 298 12.19 -21.34 -15.40
C VAL A 298 11.31 -22.33 -16.16
N GLU A 299 11.47 -23.62 -15.92
CA GLU A 299 10.75 -24.69 -16.64
C GLU A 299 10.16 -25.68 -15.62
N GLY A 300 8.83 -25.79 -15.59
CA GLY A 300 8.11 -26.78 -14.78
C GLY A 300 8.28 -26.59 -13.27
N LEU A 301 8.43 -25.33 -12.79
CA LEU A 301 8.65 -25.06 -11.38
C LEU A 301 7.42 -25.42 -10.55
N SER A 302 7.62 -26.29 -9.54
CA SER A 302 6.59 -26.69 -8.59
C SER A 302 7.11 -26.60 -7.17
N VAL A 303 6.26 -26.10 -6.26
CA VAL A 303 6.62 -25.87 -4.84
C VAL A 303 5.47 -26.32 -3.94
N SER A 304 5.79 -27.15 -2.94
CA SER A 304 4.88 -27.53 -1.84
C SER A 304 5.59 -27.44 -0.49
N TYR A 305 4.84 -27.19 0.56
CA TYR A 305 5.35 -27.16 1.94
C TYR A 305 4.95 -28.46 2.66
N GLY A 306 5.90 -29.38 2.84
CA GLY A 306 5.67 -30.69 3.39
C GLY A 306 4.69 -31.50 2.52
N ASP A 307 3.72 -32.16 3.15
CA ASP A 307 2.72 -32.99 2.49
C ASP A 307 1.48 -32.21 1.99
N ASN A 308 1.52 -30.87 2.06
CA ASN A 308 0.41 -30.04 1.61
C ASN A 308 0.35 -29.97 0.06
N PRO A 309 -0.82 -29.64 -0.51
CA PRO A 309 -0.96 -29.38 -1.94
C PRO A 309 0.06 -28.35 -2.43
N ALA A 310 0.46 -28.48 -3.69
CA ALA A 310 1.41 -27.56 -4.31
C ALA A 310 0.83 -26.13 -4.31
N ILE A 311 1.65 -25.17 -3.87
CA ILE A 311 1.33 -23.73 -3.93
C ILE A 311 1.67 -23.18 -5.31
N ILE A 312 2.70 -23.73 -5.95
CA ILE A 312 3.07 -23.45 -7.34
C ILE A 312 3.07 -24.77 -8.08
N GLU A 313 2.46 -24.82 -9.26
CA GLU A 313 2.27 -26.02 -10.03
C GLU A 313 2.66 -25.79 -11.50
N ASP A 314 3.72 -26.49 -11.95
CA ASP A 314 4.21 -26.51 -13.34
C ASP A 314 4.37 -25.10 -13.97
N LEU A 315 4.95 -24.17 -13.22
CA LEU A 315 5.11 -22.79 -13.64
C LEU A 315 6.36 -22.63 -14.52
N SER A 316 6.19 -22.02 -15.71
CA SER A 316 7.26 -21.82 -16.67
C SER A 316 7.24 -20.39 -17.22
N PHE A 317 8.40 -19.73 -17.26
CA PHE A 317 8.60 -18.43 -17.89
C PHE A 317 10.09 -18.16 -18.13
N SER A 318 10.39 -17.12 -18.88
CA SER A 318 11.76 -16.63 -19.07
C SER A 318 11.88 -15.16 -18.69
N LEU A 319 13.03 -14.73 -18.22
CA LEU A 319 13.36 -13.36 -17.88
C LEU A 319 14.43 -12.84 -18.82
N LYS A 320 14.21 -11.70 -19.45
CA LYS A 320 15.15 -11.07 -20.37
C LYS A 320 16.16 -10.21 -19.61
N LYS A 321 17.37 -10.09 -20.11
CA LYS A 321 18.40 -9.23 -19.49
C LYS A 321 17.98 -7.76 -19.55
N GLY A 322 18.06 -7.05 -18.40
CA GLY A 322 17.69 -5.64 -18.29
C GLY A 322 16.18 -5.36 -18.34
N GLU A 323 15.34 -6.41 -18.25
CA GLU A 323 13.88 -6.30 -18.22
C GLU A 323 13.41 -5.83 -16.83
N ARG A 324 12.30 -5.08 -16.80
CA ARG A 324 11.52 -4.81 -15.59
C ARG A 324 10.25 -5.65 -15.66
N LEU A 325 10.22 -6.74 -14.91
CA LEU A 325 9.09 -7.67 -14.84
C LEU A 325 8.26 -7.40 -13.58
N ALA A 326 6.96 -7.21 -13.73
CA ALA A 326 6.02 -7.28 -12.61
C ALA A 326 5.44 -8.68 -12.47
N ILE A 327 5.25 -9.15 -11.24
CA ILE A 327 4.50 -10.37 -10.90
C ILE A 327 3.33 -9.93 -10.02
N VAL A 328 2.11 -10.10 -10.54
CA VAL A 328 0.88 -9.63 -9.90
C VAL A 328 -0.11 -10.77 -9.68
N GLY A 329 -1.13 -10.54 -8.85
CA GLY A 329 -2.19 -11.52 -8.53
C GLY A 329 -2.68 -11.35 -7.10
N LYS A 330 -3.74 -12.06 -6.74
CA LYS A 330 -4.35 -12.00 -5.40
C LYS A 330 -3.37 -12.37 -4.27
N ASN A 331 -3.66 -11.93 -3.06
CA ASN A 331 -2.92 -12.39 -1.89
C ASN A 331 -3.06 -13.91 -1.75
N GLY A 332 -1.94 -14.59 -1.43
CA GLY A 332 -1.89 -16.06 -1.39
C GLY A 332 -1.76 -16.77 -2.73
N ALA A 333 -1.66 -16.08 -3.87
CA ALA A 333 -1.50 -16.71 -5.20
C ALA A 333 -0.15 -17.43 -5.41
N GLY A 334 0.81 -17.33 -4.48
CA GLY A 334 2.13 -17.96 -4.59
C GLY A 334 3.26 -17.03 -5.04
N LYS A 335 3.03 -15.73 -5.21
CA LYS A 335 4.03 -14.77 -5.70
C LYS A 335 5.33 -14.73 -4.88
N SER A 336 5.23 -14.55 -3.55
CA SER A 336 6.41 -14.54 -2.66
C SER A 336 7.03 -15.94 -2.54
N THR A 337 6.23 -17.01 -2.68
CA THR A 337 6.74 -18.40 -2.75
C THR A 337 7.57 -18.61 -4.01
N LEU A 338 7.14 -18.05 -5.15
CA LEU A 338 7.91 -18.06 -6.40
C LEU A 338 9.27 -17.38 -6.21
N ALA A 339 9.30 -16.17 -5.63
CA ALA A 339 10.56 -15.48 -5.35
C ALA A 339 11.49 -16.30 -4.43
N LYS A 340 10.93 -16.88 -3.35
CA LYS A 340 11.68 -17.75 -2.43
C LYS A 340 12.24 -18.99 -3.14
N ALA A 341 11.49 -19.59 -4.05
CA ALA A 341 11.94 -20.75 -4.83
C ALA A 341 13.08 -20.38 -5.79
N LEU A 342 12.97 -19.26 -6.50
CA LEU A 342 14.03 -18.75 -7.38
C LEU A 342 15.33 -18.50 -6.60
N CYS A 343 15.24 -18.01 -5.39
CA CYS A 343 16.39 -17.75 -4.51
C CYS A 343 16.89 -18.99 -3.73
N GLY A 344 16.18 -20.13 -3.81
CA GLY A 344 16.54 -21.36 -3.11
C GLY A 344 16.17 -21.39 -1.63
N PHE A 345 15.34 -20.47 -1.13
CA PHE A 345 14.87 -20.46 0.27
C PHE A 345 13.84 -21.58 0.56
N VAL A 346 13.19 -22.10 -0.46
CA VAL A 346 12.25 -23.23 -0.35
C VAL A 346 12.61 -24.29 -1.38
N PRO A 347 12.46 -25.59 -1.02
CA PRO A 347 12.66 -26.69 -1.97
C PRO A 347 11.67 -26.54 -3.15
N SER A 348 12.16 -26.78 -4.35
CA SER A 348 11.35 -26.72 -5.56
C SER A 348 11.74 -27.83 -6.52
N GLN A 349 10.78 -28.28 -7.32
CA GLN A 349 11.02 -29.16 -8.48
C GLN A 349 10.97 -28.33 -9.75
N GLY A 350 11.55 -28.82 -10.83
CA GLY A 350 11.66 -28.10 -12.11
C GLY A 350 13.10 -27.71 -12.41
N LYS A 351 13.28 -27.00 -13.52
CA LYS A 351 14.60 -26.58 -13.99
C LYS A 351 14.75 -25.07 -13.99
N LEU A 352 15.87 -24.60 -13.44
CA LEU A 352 16.29 -23.20 -13.44
C LEU A 352 17.58 -23.07 -14.24
N THR A 353 17.56 -22.31 -15.33
CA THR A 353 18.74 -22.10 -16.18
C THR A 353 19.09 -20.61 -16.20
N TYR A 354 20.30 -20.27 -15.71
CA TYR A 354 20.85 -18.92 -15.72
C TYR A 354 21.96 -18.84 -16.77
N LYS A 355 21.78 -18.05 -17.84
CA LYS A 355 22.75 -17.90 -18.93
C LYS A 355 23.33 -19.26 -19.39
N ASP A 356 22.49 -20.20 -19.71
CA ASP A 356 22.83 -21.58 -20.11
C ASP A 356 23.42 -22.48 -19.01
N LEU A 357 23.60 -22.00 -17.79
CA LEU A 357 24.03 -22.79 -16.63
C LEU A 357 22.81 -23.29 -15.85
N ASP A 358 22.73 -24.57 -15.61
CA ASP A 358 21.70 -25.15 -14.73
C ASP A 358 22.02 -24.83 -13.28
N ILE A 359 21.15 -24.07 -12.62
CA ILE A 359 21.27 -23.64 -11.23
C ILE A 359 20.23 -24.28 -10.30
N SER A 360 19.53 -25.31 -10.79
CA SER A 360 18.42 -25.95 -10.04
C SER A 360 18.87 -26.51 -8.68
N GLN A 361 20.10 -26.98 -8.59
CA GLN A 361 20.68 -27.55 -7.37
C GLN A 361 21.62 -26.62 -6.62
N ASP A 362 21.81 -25.38 -7.10
CA ASP A 362 22.66 -24.41 -6.44
C ASP A 362 22.14 -24.10 -5.03
N SER A 363 23.05 -23.96 -4.08
CA SER A 363 22.77 -23.50 -2.72
C SER A 363 22.27 -22.05 -2.71
N ILE A 364 21.68 -21.61 -1.61
CA ILE A 364 21.27 -20.21 -1.39
C ILE A 364 22.45 -19.26 -1.63
N SER A 365 23.64 -19.63 -1.15
CA SER A 365 24.86 -18.81 -1.33
C SER A 365 25.22 -18.62 -2.79
N GLU A 366 25.25 -19.71 -3.57
CA GLU A 366 25.57 -19.66 -5.00
C GLU A 366 24.51 -18.90 -5.81
N ARG A 367 23.23 -19.10 -5.50
CA ARG A 367 22.14 -18.34 -6.15
C ARG A 367 22.21 -16.86 -5.82
N SER A 368 22.60 -16.49 -4.61
CA SER A 368 22.68 -15.09 -4.16
C SER A 368 23.77 -14.26 -4.89
N GLU A 369 24.70 -14.90 -5.60
CA GLU A 369 25.65 -14.23 -6.49
C GLU A 369 24.98 -13.75 -7.80
N ARG A 370 23.82 -14.34 -8.16
CA ARG A 370 23.11 -14.09 -9.42
C ARG A 370 21.77 -13.39 -9.21
N ILE A 371 21.06 -13.79 -8.15
CA ILE A 371 19.69 -13.35 -7.82
C ILE A 371 19.68 -12.78 -6.42
N GLY A 372 19.45 -11.48 -6.29
CA GLY A 372 19.22 -10.81 -5.03
C GLY A 372 17.74 -10.75 -4.70
N PHE A 373 17.39 -10.89 -3.42
CA PHE A 373 16.01 -10.81 -2.95
C PHE A 373 15.85 -9.80 -1.83
N VAL A 374 14.94 -8.85 -2.01
CA VAL A 374 14.60 -7.81 -1.04
C VAL A 374 13.19 -8.04 -0.54
N LEU A 375 13.03 -8.29 0.76
CA LEU A 375 11.75 -8.55 1.41
C LEU A 375 10.89 -7.28 1.52
N GLN A 376 9.59 -7.46 1.68
CA GLN A 376 8.62 -6.39 1.88
C GLN A 376 9.00 -5.49 3.07
N ASN A 377 9.21 -6.08 4.25
CA ASN A 377 9.56 -5.35 5.47
C ASN A 377 11.09 -5.33 5.67
N PRO A 378 11.75 -4.16 5.58
CA PRO A 378 13.19 -4.05 5.77
C PRO A 378 13.66 -4.49 7.16
N ASN A 379 12.83 -4.36 8.20
CA ASN A 379 13.20 -4.77 9.55
C ASN A 379 13.36 -6.30 9.69
N GLN A 380 12.82 -7.10 8.76
CA GLN A 380 13.02 -8.56 8.73
C GLN A 380 14.36 -8.95 8.08
N MET A 381 15.00 -8.04 7.34
CA MET A 381 16.29 -8.28 6.71
C MET A 381 17.44 -7.72 7.53
N ILE A 382 17.21 -6.57 8.19
CA ILE A 382 18.25 -5.85 8.94
C ILE A 382 18.64 -6.64 10.18
N SER A 383 19.92 -6.98 10.29
CA SER A 383 20.50 -7.76 11.38
C SER A 383 21.54 -7.00 12.19
N GLN A 384 22.13 -5.94 11.62
CA GLN A 384 23.16 -5.14 12.26
C GLN A 384 22.61 -3.80 12.77
N THR A 385 23.35 -3.17 13.68
CA THR A 385 22.97 -1.86 14.23
C THR A 385 23.43 -0.69 13.38
N MET A 386 24.54 -0.85 12.63
CA MET A 386 25.16 0.20 11.83
C MET A 386 24.98 -0.06 10.34
N ILE A 387 24.78 1.01 9.57
CA ILE A 387 24.54 0.93 8.11
C ILE A 387 25.71 0.26 7.39
N PHE A 388 26.94 0.66 7.71
CA PHE A 388 28.14 0.09 7.08
C PHE A 388 28.23 -1.41 7.32
N ASP A 389 28.03 -1.86 8.58
CA ASP A 389 28.15 -3.27 8.95
C ASP A 389 27.06 -4.14 8.32
N GLU A 390 25.84 -3.62 8.20
CA GLU A 390 24.73 -4.32 7.53
C GLU A 390 25.07 -4.56 6.05
N VAL A 391 25.57 -3.54 5.34
CA VAL A 391 25.93 -3.68 3.93
C VAL A 391 27.18 -4.54 3.74
N ALA A 392 28.15 -4.48 4.67
CA ALA A 392 29.37 -5.25 4.64
C ALA A 392 29.17 -6.75 4.95
N LEU A 393 28.09 -7.09 5.66
CA LEU A 393 27.89 -8.43 6.23
C LEU A 393 28.01 -9.55 5.19
N GLY A 394 27.34 -9.40 4.04
CA GLY A 394 27.35 -10.41 2.99
C GLY A 394 28.73 -10.66 2.36
N LEU A 395 29.59 -9.63 2.28
CA LEU A 395 30.96 -9.76 1.80
C LEU A 395 31.86 -10.41 2.85
N ARG A 396 31.75 -9.98 4.11
CA ARG A 396 32.52 -10.56 5.21
C ARG A 396 32.25 -12.04 5.41
N LEU A 397 30.98 -12.48 5.30
CA LEU A 397 30.59 -13.88 5.36
C LEU A 397 31.19 -14.73 4.21
N ARG A 398 31.55 -14.10 3.09
CA ARG A 398 32.24 -14.73 1.95
C ARG A 398 33.76 -14.68 2.07
N GLY A 399 34.30 -14.15 3.16
CA GLY A 399 35.75 -14.05 3.40
C GLY A 399 36.47 -13.04 2.50
N ILE A 400 35.74 -12.03 1.98
CA ILE A 400 36.35 -10.94 1.21
C ILE A 400 37.22 -10.09 2.14
N GLU A 401 38.42 -9.67 1.65
CA GLU A 401 39.33 -8.84 2.41
C GLU A 401 38.72 -7.48 2.79
N GLU A 402 39.00 -7.00 4.01
CA GLU A 402 38.35 -5.80 4.56
C GLU A 402 38.57 -4.55 3.70
N ALA A 403 39.71 -4.42 3.03
CA ALA A 403 40.00 -3.32 2.11
C ALA A 403 39.03 -3.32 0.90
N GLU A 404 38.77 -4.49 0.32
CA GLU A 404 37.81 -4.65 -0.76
C GLU A 404 36.35 -4.48 -0.25
N VAL A 405 36.04 -4.95 0.96
CA VAL A 405 34.75 -4.71 1.61
C VAL A 405 34.49 -3.22 1.73
N GLU A 406 35.46 -2.44 2.25
CA GLU A 406 35.32 -0.99 2.42
C GLU A 406 35.06 -0.29 1.08
N GLU A 407 35.82 -0.64 0.04
CA GLU A 407 35.65 -0.07 -1.30
C GLU A 407 34.26 -0.35 -1.87
N ARG A 408 33.81 -1.62 -1.89
CA ARG A 408 32.51 -2.03 -2.44
C ARG A 408 31.35 -1.41 -1.65
N VAL A 409 31.43 -1.41 -0.32
CA VAL A 409 30.40 -0.81 0.53
C VAL A 409 30.29 0.69 0.28
N HIS A 410 31.40 1.39 0.16
CA HIS A 410 31.40 2.83 -0.15
C HIS A 410 30.79 3.12 -1.53
N GLU A 411 31.14 2.31 -2.55
CA GLU A 411 30.57 2.42 -3.90
C GLU A 411 29.03 2.25 -3.88
N VAL A 412 28.54 1.17 -3.27
CA VAL A 412 27.12 0.86 -3.21
C VAL A 412 26.35 1.88 -2.38
N LEU A 413 26.89 2.33 -1.25
CA LEU A 413 26.26 3.38 -0.44
C LEU A 413 26.17 4.71 -1.19
N LYS A 414 27.11 5.04 -2.08
CA LYS A 414 27.00 6.21 -2.97
C LYS A 414 25.86 6.01 -3.97
N THR A 415 25.80 4.85 -4.62
CA THR A 415 24.71 4.48 -5.56
C THR A 415 23.35 4.57 -4.91
N CYS A 416 23.21 4.10 -3.66
CA CYS A 416 21.96 4.12 -2.89
C CYS A 416 21.65 5.48 -2.24
N GLY A 417 22.52 6.50 -2.38
CA GLY A 417 22.34 7.82 -1.75
C GLY A 417 22.49 7.80 -0.22
N LEU A 418 23.17 6.79 0.34
CA LEU A 418 23.34 6.58 1.78
C LEU A 418 24.75 6.87 2.29
N TYR A 419 25.67 7.30 1.43
CA TYR A 419 27.08 7.46 1.81
C TYR A 419 27.32 8.45 2.96
N SER A 420 26.55 9.53 3.03
CA SER A 420 26.61 10.50 4.13
C SER A 420 26.19 9.89 5.48
N PHE A 421 25.33 8.86 5.45
CA PHE A 421 24.80 8.17 6.63
C PHE A 421 25.61 6.92 7.02
N ARG A 422 26.69 6.56 6.30
CA ARG A 422 27.42 5.30 6.46
C ARG A 422 27.87 4.94 7.88
N LYS A 423 28.05 5.94 8.74
CA LYS A 423 28.44 5.79 10.15
C LYS A 423 27.26 5.95 11.12
N TRP A 424 26.02 6.00 10.62
CA TRP A 424 24.84 6.18 11.44
C TRP A 424 24.26 4.83 11.86
N PRO A 425 23.58 4.79 13.01
CA PRO A 425 22.80 3.64 13.40
C PRO A 425 21.53 3.56 12.50
N ILE A 426 21.15 2.32 12.15
CA ILE A 426 19.99 2.07 11.28
C ILE A 426 18.68 2.53 11.95
N SER A 427 18.64 2.52 13.30
CA SER A 427 17.49 3.00 14.07
C SER A 427 17.13 4.48 13.81
N ALA A 428 18.10 5.29 13.37
CA ALA A 428 17.90 6.70 13.05
C ALA A 428 17.33 6.96 11.65
N LEU A 429 17.16 5.91 10.84
CA LEU A 429 16.71 6.02 9.46
C LEU A 429 15.19 5.96 9.33
N SER A 430 14.65 6.71 8.35
CA SER A 430 13.28 6.54 7.91
C SER A 430 13.06 5.15 7.27
N PHE A 431 11.79 4.73 7.12
CA PHE A 431 11.48 3.44 6.51
C PHE A 431 12.02 3.34 5.07
N GLY A 432 11.87 4.38 4.24
CA GLY A 432 12.41 4.41 2.88
C GLY A 432 13.94 4.33 2.84
N GLN A 433 14.62 4.99 3.79
CA GLN A 433 16.08 4.85 3.93
C GLN A 433 16.48 3.44 4.36
N LYS A 434 15.76 2.80 5.30
CA LYS A 434 15.97 1.39 5.68
C LYS A 434 15.78 0.46 4.47
N LYS A 435 14.78 0.71 3.62
CA LYS A 435 14.58 -0.04 2.38
C LYS A 435 15.79 0.09 1.44
N ARG A 436 16.35 1.30 1.30
CA ARG A 436 17.59 1.51 0.54
C ARG A 436 18.79 0.79 1.16
N VAL A 437 18.89 0.68 2.49
CA VAL A 437 19.93 -0.13 3.15
C VAL A 437 19.78 -1.59 2.78
N THR A 438 18.58 -2.17 2.83
CA THR A 438 18.37 -3.58 2.43
C THR A 438 18.68 -3.83 0.95
N ILE A 439 18.37 -2.87 0.07
CA ILE A 439 18.79 -2.95 -1.33
C ILE A 439 20.32 -2.87 -1.45
N ALA A 440 20.97 -1.98 -0.70
CA ALA A 440 22.44 -1.87 -0.69
C ALA A 440 23.13 -3.16 -0.23
N SER A 441 22.57 -3.84 0.81
CA SER A 441 23.11 -5.12 1.31
C SER A 441 23.05 -6.25 0.26
N ILE A 442 22.11 -6.14 -0.68
CA ILE A 442 22.01 -7.08 -1.81
C ILE A 442 22.91 -6.63 -2.95
N LEU A 443 22.89 -5.36 -3.33
CA LEU A 443 23.67 -4.82 -4.46
C LEU A 443 25.18 -4.96 -4.28
N VAL A 444 25.69 -4.93 -3.05
CA VAL A 444 27.13 -5.09 -2.76
C VAL A 444 27.67 -6.45 -3.23
N LEU A 445 26.78 -7.45 -3.39
CA LEU A 445 27.10 -8.77 -3.94
C LEU A 445 27.10 -8.79 -5.47
N LYS A 446 26.67 -7.69 -6.12
CA LYS A 446 26.60 -7.51 -7.58
C LYS A 446 25.72 -8.54 -8.31
N PRO A 447 24.50 -8.88 -7.83
CA PRO A 447 23.60 -9.76 -8.56
C PRO A 447 23.13 -9.09 -9.84
N GLU A 448 22.95 -9.86 -10.93
CA GLU A 448 22.39 -9.31 -12.17
C GLU A 448 20.85 -9.24 -12.15
N ILE A 449 20.20 -10.07 -11.32
CA ILE A 449 18.76 -10.09 -11.13
C ILE A 449 18.44 -9.64 -9.71
N ILE A 450 17.51 -8.69 -9.56
CA ILE A 450 17.06 -8.19 -8.27
C ILE A 450 15.55 -8.40 -8.19
N ILE A 451 15.12 -9.22 -7.23
CA ILE A 451 13.71 -9.46 -6.94
C ILE A 451 13.33 -8.62 -5.74
N LEU A 452 12.26 -7.83 -5.85
CA LEU A 452 11.74 -7.01 -4.77
C LEU A 452 10.30 -7.44 -4.47
N ASP A 453 10.05 -7.79 -3.21
CA ASP A 453 8.69 -8.10 -2.74
C ASP A 453 8.07 -6.83 -2.17
N GLU A 454 7.00 -6.35 -2.82
CA GLU A 454 6.25 -5.14 -2.47
C GLU A 454 7.16 -3.93 -2.16
N PRO A 455 7.93 -3.43 -3.15
CA PRO A 455 8.96 -2.42 -2.87
C PRO A 455 8.42 -1.11 -2.32
N THR A 456 7.15 -0.78 -2.59
CA THR A 456 6.50 0.49 -2.26
C THR A 456 5.35 0.35 -1.27
N ALA A 457 5.10 -0.85 -0.72
CA ALA A 457 3.99 -1.07 0.20
C ALA A 457 4.05 -0.14 1.42
N GLY A 458 2.92 0.51 1.74
CA GLY A 458 2.79 1.42 2.88
C GLY A 458 3.62 2.71 2.76
N GLN A 459 4.06 3.09 1.55
CA GLN A 459 4.82 4.33 1.34
C GLN A 459 3.95 5.44 0.78
N ASP A 460 4.26 6.68 1.21
CA ASP A 460 3.72 7.85 0.54
C ASP A 460 4.28 8.01 -0.88
N TYR A 461 3.63 8.83 -1.69
CA TYR A 461 3.98 9.01 -3.09
C TYR A 461 5.40 9.55 -3.31
N LYS A 462 5.90 10.42 -2.43
CA LYS A 462 7.28 10.94 -2.51
C LYS A 462 8.31 9.82 -2.31
N THR A 463 8.16 9.04 -1.25
CA THR A 463 9.05 7.89 -0.96
C THR A 463 8.91 6.81 -2.04
N TYR A 464 7.68 6.56 -2.51
CA TYR A 464 7.41 5.69 -3.67
C TYR A 464 8.22 6.12 -4.90
N THR A 465 8.09 7.38 -5.31
CA THR A 465 8.78 7.92 -6.48
C THR A 465 10.29 7.85 -6.34
N ASP A 466 10.82 8.16 -5.14
CA ASP A 466 12.25 8.07 -4.84
C ASP A 466 12.78 6.64 -4.98
N ILE A 467 12.04 5.63 -4.50
CA ILE A 467 12.42 4.22 -4.61
C ILE A 467 12.38 3.80 -6.09
N MET A 468 11.32 4.15 -6.81
CA MET A 468 11.14 3.74 -8.21
C MET A 468 12.18 4.39 -9.14
N ASN A 469 12.47 5.67 -8.97
CA ASN A 469 13.56 6.35 -9.70
C ASN A 469 14.92 5.72 -9.42
N PHE A 470 15.15 5.29 -8.18
CA PHE A 470 16.36 4.56 -7.82
C PHE A 470 16.42 3.20 -8.54
N LEU A 471 15.34 2.42 -8.57
CA LEU A 471 15.28 1.14 -9.28
C LEU A 471 15.46 1.32 -10.81
N ASP A 472 14.89 2.36 -11.39
CA ASP A 472 15.10 2.72 -12.80
C ASP A 472 16.57 3.03 -13.08
N SER A 473 17.26 3.69 -12.17
CA SER A 473 18.71 3.93 -12.29
C SER A 473 19.53 2.64 -12.27
N LEU A 474 19.15 1.65 -11.48
CA LEU A 474 19.78 0.33 -11.45
C LEU A 474 19.55 -0.46 -12.74
N GLN A 475 18.33 -0.41 -13.27
CA GLN A 475 17.99 -1.03 -14.55
C GLN A 475 18.85 -0.42 -15.69
N LYS A 476 19.01 0.91 -15.74
CA LYS A 476 19.88 1.58 -16.70
C LYS A 476 21.36 1.20 -16.55
N GLN A 477 21.80 0.74 -15.38
CA GLN A 477 23.13 0.19 -15.13
C GLN A 477 23.24 -1.29 -15.57
N GLY A 478 22.17 -1.90 -16.07
CA GLY A 478 22.15 -3.25 -16.63
C GLY A 478 21.58 -4.33 -15.69
N HIS A 479 21.05 -3.96 -14.52
CA HIS A 479 20.37 -4.90 -13.65
C HIS A 479 18.99 -5.27 -14.23
N THR A 480 18.58 -6.52 -14.04
CA THR A 480 17.25 -7.03 -14.34
C THR A 480 16.41 -6.95 -13.08
N ILE A 481 15.25 -6.29 -13.15
CA ILE A 481 14.40 -5.99 -11.98
C ILE A 481 13.13 -6.83 -12.06
N VAL A 482 12.84 -7.57 -11.00
CA VAL A 482 11.57 -8.30 -10.83
C VAL A 482 10.84 -7.70 -9.63
N MET A 483 9.63 -7.22 -9.82
CA MET A 483 8.81 -6.62 -8.77
C MET A 483 7.57 -7.47 -8.53
N ILE A 484 7.42 -7.98 -7.33
CA ILE A 484 6.15 -8.56 -6.88
C ILE A 484 5.34 -7.41 -6.33
N THR A 485 4.13 -7.19 -6.84
CA THR A 485 3.29 -6.08 -6.38
C THR A 485 1.81 -6.34 -6.60
N HIS A 486 0.99 -5.67 -5.81
CA HIS A 486 -0.44 -5.50 -6.02
C HIS A 486 -0.80 -4.06 -6.44
N ASP A 487 0.19 -3.18 -6.58
CA ASP A 487 -0.02 -1.81 -7.06
C ASP A 487 -0.08 -1.77 -8.59
N MET A 488 -1.28 -1.55 -9.12
CA MET A 488 -1.53 -1.49 -10.57
C MET A 488 -0.87 -0.28 -11.22
N GLN A 489 -0.70 0.80 -10.49
CA GLN A 489 -0.04 2.01 -10.99
C GLN A 489 1.47 1.77 -11.12
N LEU A 490 2.08 1.12 -10.10
CA LEU A 490 3.49 0.70 -10.18
C LEU A 490 3.72 -0.22 -11.38
N MET A 491 2.87 -1.24 -11.53
CA MET A 491 2.94 -2.16 -12.67
C MET A 491 2.88 -1.39 -13.99
N LEU A 492 1.95 -0.45 -14.12
CA LEU A 492 1.74 0.33 -15.34
C LEU A 492 2.93 1.25 -15.68
N GLU A 493 3.46 1.95 -14.68
CA GLU A 493 4.47 3.01 -14.88
C GLU A 493 5.89 2.48 -14.98
N TYR A 494 6.20 1.38 -14.28
CA TYR A 494 7.58 0.92 -14.07
C TYR A 494 7.87 -0.51 -14.53
N SER A 495 6.95 -1.16 -15.24
CA SER A 495 7.18 -2.51 -15.77
C SER A 495 7.11 -2.54 -17.30
N ASP A 496 7.97 -3.34 -17.91
CA ASP A 496 7.96 -3.60 -19.36
C ASP A 496 7.04 -4.76 -19.71
N ARG A 497 6.88 -5.70 -18.77
CA ARG A 497 6.11 -6.94 -18.88
C ARG A 497 5.54 -7.34 -17.53
N CYS A 498 4.45 -8.07 -17.54
CA CYS A 498 3.75 -8.51 -16.34
C CYS A 498 3.32 -9.97 -16.44
N LEU A 499 3.58 -10.74 -15.37
CA LEU A 499 3.04 -12.09 -15.16
C LEU A 499 1.88 -12.00 -14.19
N VAL A 500 0.72 -12.51 -14.58
CA VAL A 500 -0.45 -12.63 -13.71
C VAL A 500 -0.49 -14.04 -13.14
N VAL A 501 -0.39 -14.16 -11.81
CA VAL A 501 -0.36 -15.44 -11.10
C VAL A 501 -1.67 -15.64 -10.35
N VAL A 502 -2.33 -16.76 -10.59
CA VAL A 502 -3.54 -17.20 -9.92
C VAL A 502 -3.39 -18.67 -9.53
N GLU A 503 -3.59 -18.98 -8.24
CA GLU A 503 -3.52 -20.34 -7.72
C GLU A 503 -2.27 -21.12 -8.15
N GLY A 504 -1.11 -20.44 -8.05
CA GLY A 504 0.19 -21.02 -8.36
C GLY A 504 0.49 -21.19 -9.85
N LYS A 505 -0.34 -20.67 -10.76
CA LYS A 505 -0.16 -20.75 -12.22
C LYS A 505 -0.08 -19.38 -12.86
N ILE A 506 0.70 -19.24 -13.92
CA ILE A 506 0.68 -18.05 -14.77
C ILE A 506 -0.52 -18.16 -15.71
N ILE A 507 -1.45 -17.20 -15.61
CA ILE A 507 -2.63 -17.14 -16.47
C ILE A 507 -2.51 -16.09 -17.58
N ALA A 508 -1.57 -15.15 -17.44
CA ALA A 508 -1.25 -14.17 -18.46
C ALA A 508 0.22 -13.73 -18.35
N ASP A 509 0.79 -13.40 -19.50
CA ASP A 509 2.16 -12.97 -19.68
C ASP A 509 2.20 -11.96 -20.85
N ASP A 510 2.08 -10.67 -20.53
CA ASP A 510 1.98 -9.61 -21.54
C ASP A 510 2.43 -8.25 -20.96
N ASN A 511 2.36 -7.19 -21.77
CA ASN A 511 2.63 -5.85 -21.27
C ASN A 511 1.52 -5.35 -20.32
N PRO A 512 1.84 -4.45 -19.38
CA PRO A 512 0.88 -3.97 -18.38
C PRO A 512 -0.38 -3.33 -18.98
N VAL A 513 -0.27 -2.65 -20.13
CA VAL A 513 -1.41 -1.99 -20.78
C VAL A 513 -2.42 -3.02 -21.25
N THR A 514 -1.95 -4.10 -21.92
CA THR A 514 -2.82 -5.18 -22.39
C THR A 514 -3.53 -5.85 -21.20
N ILE A 515 -2.79 -6.17 -20.13
CA ILE A 515 -3.33 -6.84 -18.94
C ILE A 515 -4.40 -5.98 -18.26
N LEU A 516 -4.13 -4.69 -18.02
CA LEU A 516 -5.06 -3.80 -17.31
C LEU A 516 -6.36 -3.50 -18.07
N ASN A 517 -6.39 -3.81 -19.37
CA ASN A 517 -7.59 -3.63 -20.19
C ASN A 517 -8.41 -4.93 -20.39
N GLN A 518 -8.00 -6.07 -19.78
CA GLN A 518 -8.72 -7.35 -19.85
C GLN A 518 -9.53 -7.59 -18.56
N LYS A 519 -10.81 -7.19 -18.58
CA LYS A 519 -11.68 -7.25 -17.39
C LYS A 519 -11.75 -8.63 -16.75
N ASP A 520 -12.04 -9.67 -17.52
CA ASP A 520 -12.20 -11.04 -16.99
C ASP A 520 -10.91 -11.57 -16.36
N LEU A 521 -9.75 -11.22 -16.93
CA LEU A 521 -8.44 -11.55 -16.40
C LEU A 521 -8.22 -10.87 -15.04
N LEU A 522 -8.51 -9.56 -14.95
CA LEU A 522 -8.36 -8.80 -13.72
C LEU A 522 -9.27 -9.33 -12.60
N GLU A 523 -10.52 -9.65 -12.92
CA GLU A 523 -11.47 -10.25 -11.96
C GLU A 523 -10.96 -11.59 -11.42
N SER A 524 -10.42 -12.46 -12.29
CA SER A 524 -9.88 -13.77 -11.88
C SER A 524 -8.66 -13.67 -10.97
N ALA A 525 -7.87 -12.60 -11.13
CA ALA A 525 -6.65 -12.35 -10.39
C ALA A 525 -6.85 -11.44 -9.15
N ASN A 526 -8.08 -11.04 -8.81
CA ASN A 526 -8.40 -10.04 -7.80
C ASN A 526 -7.67 -8.69 -8.01
N LEU A 527 -7.43 -8.35 -9.27
CA LEU A 527 -6.92 -7.05 -9.67
C LEU A 527 -8.08 -6.12 -10.04
N LYS A 528 -7.80 -4.82 -10.17
CA LYS A 528 -8.79 -3.84 -10.60
C LYS A 528 -8.38 -3.13 -11.89
N GLN A 529 -9.37 -2.68 -12.63
CA GLN A 529 -9.14 -1.74 -13.72
C GLN A 529 -8.69 -0.39 -13.16
N THR A 530 -7.83 0.30 -13.89
CA THR A 530 -7.47 1.68 -13.56
C THR A 530 -8.58 2.63 -14.00
N SER A 531 -8.62 3.85 -13.45
CA SER A 531 -9.57 4.88 -13.90
C SER A 531 -9.36 5.30 -15.36
N LEU A 532 -8.19 4.98 -15.94
CA LEU A 532 -7.91 5.21 -17.35
C LEU A 532 -8.81 4.37 -18.27
N TYR A 533 -9.19 3.17 -17.86
CA TYR A 533 -10.15 2.35 -18.59
C TYR A 533 -11.52 3.04 -18.69
N THR A 534 -12.06 3.49 -17.55
CA THR A 534 -13.32 4.22 -17.50
C THR A 534 -13.25 5.54 -18.28
N LEU A 535 -12.11 6.24 -18.18
CA LEU A 535 -11.88 7.46 -18.95
C LEU A 535 -11.93 7.17 -20.46
N GLY A 536 -11.30 6.09 -20.93
CA GLY A 536 -11.33 5.68 -22.34
C GLY A 536 -12.77 5.46 -22.84
N GLN A 537 -13.58 4.74 -22.07
CA GLN A 537 -14.99 4.54 -22.41
C GLN A 537 -15.76 5.86 -22.52
N LYS A 538 -15.51 6.83 -21.61
CA LYS A 538 -16.17 8.14 -21.61
C LYS A 538 -15.73 9.03 -22.78
N LEU A 539 -14.47 8.96 -23.17
CA LEU A 539 -13.95 9.66 -24.33
C LEU A 539 -14.33 9.00 -25.66
N SER A 540 -15.10 7.90 -25.65
CA SER A 540 -15.40 7.09 -26.83
C SER A 540 -14.13 6.68 -27.59
N SER A 541 -13.03 6.49 -26.85
CA SER A 541 -11.71 6.06 -27.34
C SER A 541 -11.38 4.67 -26.82
N ASP A 542 -10.44 3.99 -27.48
CA ASP A 542 -9.95 2.70 -26.93
C ASP A 542 -9.25 2.95 -25.59
N PRO A 543 -9.66 2.29 -24.49
CA PRO A 543 -8.98 2.38 -23.20
C PRO A 543 -7.49 2.07 -23.26
N VAL A 544 -7.06 1.21 -24.19
CA VAL A 544 -5.64 0.92 -24.46
C VAL A 544 -4.92 2.20 -24.91
N GLU A 545 -5.50 2.98 -25.81
CA GLU A 545 -4.91 4.22 -26.30
C GLU A 545 -4.79 5.28 -25.21
N VAL A 546 -5.80 5.41 -24.34
CA VAL A 546 -5.76 6.33 -23.18
C VAL A 546 -4.64 5.93 -22.22
N THR A 547 -4.52 4.63 -21.94
CA THR A 547 -3.48 4.12 -21.05
C THR A 547 -2.07 4.32 -21.64
N GLN A 548 -1.90 4.10 -22.94
CA GLN A 548 -0.64 4.39 -23.64
C GLN A 548 -0.32 5.89 -23.65
N TYR A 549 -1.34 6.74 -23.86
CA TYR A 549 -1.19 8.19 -23.80
C TYR A 549 -0.64 8.64 -22.45
N TYR A 550 -1.19 8.13 -21.35
CA TYR A 550 -0.69 8.41 -20.00
C TYR A 550 0.79 8.06 -19.84
N ILE A 551 1.19 6.84 -20.25
CA ILE A 551 2.58 6.37 -20.13
C ILE A 551 3.55 7.23 -20.94
N GLU A 552 3.21 7.55 -22.19
CA GLU A 552 4.08 8.31 -23.09
C GLU A 552 4.23 9.77 -22.68
N LYS A 553 3.25 10.34 -21.99
CA LYS A 553 3.34 11.68 -21.40
C LYS A 553 4.13 11.71 -20.09
N GLY A 554 4.67 10.55 -19.64
CA GLY A 554 5.51 10.47 -18.45
C GLY A 554 4.73 10.33 -17.16
N GLY A 555 3.42 10.04 -17.23
CA GLY A 555 2.58 9.93 -16.03
C GLY A 555 2.61 11.21 -15.20
N PRO A 556 2.68 11.12 -13.87
CA PRO A 556 2.68 12.29 -12.99
C PRO A 556 4.01 13.06 -12.93
N ASN A 557 5.04 12.63 -13.67
CA ASN A 557 6.39 13.24 -13.67
C ASN A 557 6.58 14.35 -14.73
N VAL A 558 5.48 14.92 -15.25
CA VAL A 558 5.53 16.05 -16.20
C VAL A 558 5.16 17.36 -15.52
#